data_23ad4165cd09b609132f1dd99f750e83
#
_entry.id   23ad4165cd09b609132f1dd99f750e83
#
_cell.length_a   1.000
_cell.length_b   1.000
_cell.length_c   1.000
_cell.angle_alpha   90.00
_cell.angle_beta   90.00
_cell.angle_gamma   90.00
#
_symmetry.space_group_name_H-M   'P 1'
#
loop_
_entity.id
_entity.type
_entity.pdbx_description
1 polymer ?
#
loop_
_entity_poly.entity_id
_entity_poly.type
_entity_poly.pdbx_seq_one_letter_code
_entity_poly.pdbx_strand_id
1 'polypeptide(L)'
;GAQVAEHVDFNYHWVSRVRIHVPIITDPGVLFYCGDESVHMAEGESWLFDSWRRHRVVNDSSVSRVHLVIDLAGSSRFWRTVREASELEAIDVPFDESPISNLRTEQFPVAPVMAPGEMLAIVEQLLSDCEANPDNNPEIMKRYRHLLLDLVHDWREIWSLHGFAETAFAHYRQILQRTASQLAPDPRVLVTSSNKVGINPVINQRILAAALRPRRVAEFSPAGTPAA
;
A
#
# COMPACT_ATOMS: atom_id res chain seq x y z
N GLY A 1 27.17 9.44 7.21
CA GLY A 1 26.00 9.32 6.36
C GLY A 1 25.12 8.15 6.74
N ALA A 2 23.83 8.27 6.60
CA ALA A 2 22.85 7.23 6.83
C ALA A 2 22.07 6.97 5.53
N GLN A 3 21.54 5.74 5.36
CA GLN A 3 20.75 5.43 4.19
C GLN A 3 19.54 4.56 4.53
N VAL A 4 18.48 4.72 3.77
CA VAL A 4 17.39 3.76 3.65
C VAL A 4 17.67 2.94 2.39
N ALA A 5 17.87 1.63 2.55
CA ALA A 5 18.16 0.74 1.43
C ALA A 5 17.02 0.76 0.40
N GLU A 6 17.35 0.43 -0.85
CA GLU A 6 16.37 0.35 -1.92
C GLU A 6 15.29 -0.70 -1.63
N HIS A 7 14.04 -0.29 -1.72
CA HIS A 7 12.88 -1.12 -1.44
C HIS A 7 11.65 -0.70 -2.25
N VAL A 8 10.59 -1.46 -2.11
CA VAL A 8 9.26 -1.21 -2.64
C VAL A 8 8.25 -1.40 -1.52
N ASP A 9 7.33 -0.50 -1.38
CA ASP A 9 6.23 -0.60 -0.43
C ASP A 9 5.09 -1.44 -1.02
N PHE A 10 5.04 -2.73 -0.71
CA PHE A 10 4.08 -3.65 -1.34
C PHE A 10 3.14 -4.37 -0.35
N ASN A 11 3.03 -3.91 0.89
CA ASN A 11 2.02 -4.46 1.78
C ASN A 11 0.62 -3.87 1.50
N TYR A 12 -0.42 -4.44 2.15
CA TYR A 12 -1.80 -4.03 1.93
C TYR A 12 -2.10 -2.57 2.33
N HIS A 13 -1.33 -1.98 3.25
CA HIS A 13 -1.52 -0.58 3.65
C HIS A 13 -1.52 0.36 2.44
N TRP A 14 -0.67 0.09 1.46
CA TRP A 14 -0.45 0.92 0.27
C TRP A 14 -1.48 0.72 -0.85
N VAL A 15 -2.37 -0.26 -0.74
CA VAL A 15 -3.39 -0.51 -1.78
C VAL A 15 -4.36 0.67 -1.93
N SER A 16 -4.65 1.36 -0.82
CA SER A 16 -5.67 2.42 -0.79
C SER A 16 -5.18 3.71 -0.13
N ARG A 17 -3.88 3.91 0.00
CA ARG A 17 -3.31 5.09 0.66
C ARG A 17 -2.29 5.78 -0.20
N VAL A 18 -2.27 7.09 -0.05
CA VAL A 18 -1.26 8.00 -0.62
C VAL A 18 -0.49 8.60 0.54
N ARG A 19 0.83 8.66 0.42
CA ARG A 19 1.70 9.28 1.42
C ARG A 19 2.25 10.60 0.91
N ILE A 20 2.09 11.64 1.73
CA ILE A 20 2.74 12.94 1.56
C ILE A 20 3.98 12.96 2.46
N HIS A 21 5.10 13.39 1.91
CA HIS A 21 6.31 13.71 2.64
C HIS A 21 6.47 15.22 2.73
N VAL A 22 6.62 15.73 3.95
CA VAL A 22 6.91 17.14 4.21
C VAL A 22 8.26 17.19 4.94
N PRO A 23 9.34 17.66 4.29
CA PRO A 23 10.63 17.80 4.95
C PRO A 23 10.57 18.87 6.03
N ILE A 24 11.01 18.52 7.24
CA ILE A 24 11.08 19.43 8.39
C ILE A 24 12.53 19.83 8.68
N ILE A 25 13.45 18.84 8.62
CA ILE A 25 14.89 19.05 8.72
C ILE A 25 15.53 18.27 7.60
N THR A 26 16.27 18.92 6.74
CA THR A 26 16.96 18.32 5.62
C THR A 26 18.26 19.08 5.30
N ASP A 27 19.01 18.60 4.32
CA ASP A 27 20.27 19.18 3.85
C ASP A 27 20.42 18.84 2.37
N PRO A 28 21.01 19.69 1.53
CA PRO A 28 21.24 19.38 0.10
C PRO A 28 21.98 18.05 -0.17
N GLY A 29 22.73 17.54 0.79
CA GLY A 29 23.36 16.22 0.73
C GLY A 29 22.39 15.06 1.00
N VAL A 30 21.09 15.32 1.25
CA VAL A 30 20.05 14.29 1.36
C VAL A 30 19.34 14.12 0.03
N LEU A 31 19.54 12.98 -0.61
CA LEU A 31 18.92 12.64 -1.89
C LEU A 31 17.93 11.48 -1.75
N PHE A 32 16.76 11.70 -2.32
CA PHE A 32 15.72 10.69 -2.51
C PHE A 32 15.77 10.20 -3.96
N TYR A 33 15.73 8.88 -4.12
CA TYR A 33 15.72 8.22 -5.43
C TYR A 33 14.42 7.44 -5.60
N CYS A 34 13.80 7.55 -6.78
CA CYS A 34 12.60 6.79 -7.14
C CYS A 34 12.68 6.40 -8.63
N GLY A 35 12.89 5.11 -8.90
CA GLY A 35 13.22 4.66 -10.25
C GLY A 35 14.52 5.31 -10.73
N ASP A 36 14.46 5.96 -11.89
CA ASP A 36 15.60 6.63 -12.53
C ASP A 36 15.77 8.10 -12.10
N GLU A 37 14.87 8.60 -11.28
CA GLU A 37 14.86 9.99 -10.82
C GLU A 37 15.54 10.13 -9.46
N SER A 38 16.15 11.28 -9.23
CA SER A 38 16.68 11.65 -7.91
C SER A 38 16.39 13.12 -7.62
N VAL A 39 16.07 13.42 -6.36
CA VAL A 39 15.69 14.75 -5.93
C VAL A 39 16.15 15.03 -4.50
N HIS A 40 16.51 16.27 -4.22
CA HIS A 40 16.54 16.80 -2.87
C HIS A 40 15.17 17.37 -2.55
N MET A 41 14.53 16.87 -1.51
CA MET A 41 13.25 17.39 -1.00
C MET A 41 13.56 18.49 0.01
N ALA A 42 13.32 19.76 -0.35
CA ALA A 42 13.65 20.90 0.47
C ALA A 42 12.60 21.17 1.57
N GLU A 43 13.01 21.89 2.62
CA GLU A 43 12.09 22.32 3.68
C GLU A 43 10.96 23.18 3.12
N GLY A 44 9.75 23.00 3.63
CA GLY A 44 8.54 23.70 3.18
C GLY A 44 7.87 23.12 1.94
N GLU A 45 8.48 22.16 1.28
CA GLU A 45 7.87 21.45 0.16
C GLU A 45 6.96 20.31 0.62
N SER A 46 6.09 19.84 -0.28
CA SER A 46 5.26 18.65 -0.09
C SER A 46 5.46 17.71 -1.28
N TRP A 47 5.85 16.49 -1.01
CA TRP A 47 6.22 15.51 -2.02
C TRP A 47 5.33 14.28 -2.00
N LEU A 48 5.00 13.81 -3.21
CA LEU A 48 4.29 12.57 -3.48
C LEU A 48 5.10 11.75 -4.45
N PHE A 49 5.13 10.43 -4.24
CA PHE A 49 5.73 9.51 -5.20
C PHE A 49 4.97 8.19 -5.19
N ASP A 50 5.13 7.42 -6.24
CA ASP A 50 4.56 6.08 -6.33
C ASP A 50 5.42 5.10 -5.52
N SER A 51 4.94 4.72 -4.34
CA SER A 51 5.62 3.79 -3.44
C SER A 51 5.74 2.35 -4.00
N TRP A 52 5.01 2.03 -5.07
CA TRP A 52 5.17 0.79 -5.83
C TRP A 52 6.44 0.76 -6.68
N ARG A 53 7.06 1.92 -6.99
CA ARG A 53 8.37 2.01 -7.63
C ARG A 53 9.50 1.78 -6.62
N ARG A 54 10.64 1.25 -7.09
CA ARG A 54 11.85 1.14 -6.27
C ARG A 54 12.32 2.50 -5.83
N HIS A 55 12.54 2.66 -4.54
CA HIS A 55 13.00 3.93 -3.97
C HIS A 55 13.96 3.72 -2.81
N ARG A 56 14.81 4.72 -2.59
CA ARG A 56 15.82 4.73 -1.52
C ARG A 56 16.15 6.16 -1.10
N VAL A 57 16.79 6.32 0.05
CA VAL A 57 17.30 7.60 0.53
C VAL A 57 18.77 7.46 0.88
N VAL A 58 19.56 8.45 0.49
CA VAL A 58 20.96 8.59 0.91
C VAL A 58 21.11 9.94 1.58
N ASN A 59 21.71 9.95 2.76
CA ASN A 59 22.07 11.16 3.49
C ASN A 59 23.59 11.21 3.64
N ASP A 60 24.24 11.97 2.80
CA ASP A 60 25.70 12.17 2.82
C ASP A 60 26.12 13.37 3.69
N SER A 61 25.15 14.01 4.36
CA SER A 61 25.40 15.12 5.27
C SER A 61 25.63 14.66 6.72
N SER A 62 25.96 15.58 7.60
CA SER A 62 26.00 15.43 9.06
C SER A 62 24.68 15.76 9.74
N VAL A 63 23.69 16.27 9.00
CA VAL A 63 22.38 16.71 9.52
C VAL A 63 21.42 15.51 9.57
N SER A 64 20.67 15.39 10.65
CA SER A 64 19.59 14.40 10.74
C SER A 64 18.43 14.79 9.83
N ARG A 65 17.98 13.89 8.95
CA ARG A 65 16.79 14.07 8.15
C ARG A 65 15.54 13.80 8.98
N VAL A 66 14.62 14.76 9.02
CA VAL A 66 13.30 14.63 9.66
C VAL A 66 12.20 14.99 8.66
N HIS A 67 11.25 14.10 8.43
CA HIS A 67 10.07 14.34 7.61
C HIS A 67 8.80 14.10 8.41
N LEU A 68 7.83 15.01 8.30
CA LEU A 68 6.45 14.72 8.62
C LEU A 68 5.87 13.86 7.50
N VAL A 69 5.21 12.77 7.86
CA VAL A 69 4.58 11.84 6.92
C VAL A 69 3.09 11.80 7.16
N ILE A 70 2.29 12.02 6.11
CA ILE A 70 0.83 12.07 6.20
C ILE A 70 0.25 11.03 5.24
N ASP A 71 -0.45 10.04 5.78
CA ASP A 71 -1.15 9.02 4.98
C ASP A 71 -2.62 9.39 4.81
N LEU A 72 -3.10 9.39 3.56
CA LEU A 72 -4.45 9.80 3.16
C LEU A 72 -5.12 8.72 2.32
N ALA A 73 -6.46 8.73 2.28
CA ALA A 73 -7.23 7.88 1.37
C ALA A 73 -7.13 8.29 -0.11
N GLY A 74 -6.61 9.46 -0.42
CA GLY A 74 -6.50 9.93 -1.80
C GLY A 74 -7.86 10.21 -2.46
N SER A 75 -8.71 11.00 -1.79
CA SER A 75 -10.02 11.39 -2.33
C SER A 75 -9.92 12.18 -3.64
N SER A 76 -11.02 12.25 -4.40
CA SER A 76 -11.07 13.06 -5.63
C SER A 76 -10.76 14.54 -5.38
N ARG A 77 -11.13 15.08 -4.20
CA ARG A 77 -10.78 16.43 -3.78
C ARG A 77 -9.26 16.56 -3.61
N PHE A 78 -8.63 15.60 -2.93
CA PHE A 78 -7.18 15.58 -2.75
C PHE A 78 -6.45 15.58 -4.11
N TRP A 79 -6.80 14.67 -5.02
CA TRP A 79 -6.16 14.60 -6.33
C TRP A 79 -6.39 15.83 -7.21
N ARG A 80 -7.52 16.53 -7.01
CA ARG A 80 -7.75 17.83 -7.66
C ARG A 80 -6.75 18.85 -7.13
N THR A 81 -6.61 18.99 -5.81
CA THR A 81 -5.65 19.88 -5.18
C THR A 81 -4.22 19.60 -5.67
N VAL A 82 -3.83 18.33 -5.77
CA VAL A 82 -2.49 17.95 -6.29
C VAL A 82 -2.29 18.40 -7.73
N ARG A 83 -3.29 18.24 -8.60
CA ARG A 83 -3.19 18.71 -10.01
C ARG A 83 -3.11 20.22 -10.13
N GLU A 84 -3.78 20.93 -9.26
CA GLU A 84 -3.83 22.39 -9.24
C GLU A 84 -2.64 23.02 -8.48
N ALA A 85 -1.92 22.23 -7.68
CA ALA A 85 -0.85 22.73 -6.81
C ALA A 85 0.31 23.40 -7.56
N SER A 86 0.60 22.99 -8.77
CA SER A 86 1.64 23.61 -9.60
C SER A 86 1.26 25.02 -10.11
N GLU A 87 -0.02 25.38 -10.05
CA GLU A 87 -0.56 26.68 -10.48
C GLU A 87 -0.77 27.64 -9.30
N LEU A 88 -0.61 27.15 -8.06
CA LEU A 88 -0.79 27.94 -6.85
C LEU A 88 0.48 28.70 -6.51
N GLU A 89 0.32 29.98 -6.17
CA GLU A 89 1.40 30.74 -5.55
C GLU A 89 1.70 30.21 -4.14
N ALA A 90 2.98 30.24 -3.76
CA ALA A 90 3.38 29.90 -2.41
C ALA A 90 2.73 30.85 -1.39
N ILE A 91 2.10 30.27 -0.38
CA ILE A 91 1.49 31.04 0.72
C ILE A 91 2.43 30.98 1.91
N ASP A 92 2.90 32.13 2.37
CA ASP A 92 3.65 32.22 3.61
C ASP A 92 2.68 32.13 4.80
N VAL A 93 2.80 31.07 5.58
CA VAL A 93 1.97 30.83 6.77
C VAL A 93 2.83 31.14 8.00
N PRO A 94 2.53 32.22 8.74
CA PRO A 94 3.28 32.55 9.95
C PRO A 94 3.17 31.41 10.98
N PHE A 95 4.28 31.12 11.64
CA PHE A 95 4.31 30.14 12.71
C PHE A 95 3.43 30.58 13.89
N ASP A 96 2.53 29.71 14.33
CA ASP A 96 1.66 29.93 15.49
C ASP A 96 2.02 28.87 16.55
N GLU A 97 2.51 29.32 17.71
CA GLU A 97 2.87 28.46 18.84
C GLU A 97 1.64 27.87 19.57
N SER A 98 0.44 28.31 19.21
CA SER A 98 -0.79 27.83 19.85
C SER A 98 -0.96 26.32 19.63
N PRO A 99 -1.21 25.54 20.69
CA PRO A 99 -1.39 24.11 20.53
C PRO A 99 -2.64 23.80 19.68
N ILE A 100 -2.48 23.01 18.63
CA ILE A 100 -3.60 22.54 17.82
C ILE A 100 -4.38 21.53 18.65
N SER A 101 -5.49 21.96 19.25
CA SER A 101 -6.29 21.12 20.17
C SER A 101 -7.20 20.10 19.49
N ASN A 102 -7.47 20.23 18.18
CA ASN A 102 -8.46 19.39 17.48
C ASN A 102 -8.01 19.03 16.06
N LEU A 103 -6.85 18.41 15.92
CA LEU A 103 -6.43 17.87 14.62
C LEU A 103 -7.35 16.71 14.21
N ARG A 104 -8.15 16.93 13.16
CA ARG A 104 -8.96 15.85 12.58
C ARG A 104 -8.10 15.01 11.65
N THR A 105 -8.00 13.72 11.95
CA THR A 105 -7.33 12.74 11.08
C THR A 105 -8.35 11.87 10.37
N GLU A 106 -8.01 11.39 9.17
CA GLU A 106 -8.81 10.38 8.50
C GLU A 106 -8.83 9.08 9.32
N GLN A 107 -10.02 8.49 9.42
CA GLN A 107 -10.19 7.17 10.00
C GLN A 107 -10.32 6.15 8.86
N PHE A 108 -9.54 5.08 8.92
CA PHE A 108 -9.58 4.01 7.93
C PHE A 108 -10.23 2.75 8.55
N PRO A 109 -11.55 2.62 8.49
CA PRO A 109 -12.20 1.41 8.95
C PRO A 109 -11.76 0.25 8.07
N VAL A 110 -11.09 -0.73 8.67
CA VAL A 110 -10.64 -1.93 7.96
C VAL A 110 -11.63 -3.05 8.26
N ALA A 111 -12.37 -3.48 7.24
CA ALA A 111 -13.30 -4.59 7.38
C ALA A 111 -12.57 -5.86 7.87
N PRO A 112 -13.22 -6.70 8.72
CA PRO A 112 -12.62 -7.93 9.21
C PRO A 112 -12.39 -8.97 8.11
N VAL A 113 -13.13 -8.88 7.00
CA VAL A 113 -13.02 -9.71 5.81
C VAL A 113 -12.92 -8.80 4.59
N MET A 114 -11.94 -9.02 3.74
CA MET A 114 -11.75 -8.25 2.51
C MET A 114 -12.94 -8.41 1.56
N ALA A 115 -13.46 -7.34 1.00
CA ALA A 115 -14.55 -7.43 0.04
C ALA A 115 -14.10 -8.14 -1.25
N PRO A 116 -14.94 -9.01 -1.87
CA PRO A 116 -14.56 -9.75 -3.07
C PRO A 116 -14.12 -8.87 -4.24
N GLY A 117 -14.76 -7.71 -4.41
CA GLY A 117 -14.38 -6.75 -5.45
C GLY A 117 -13.00 -6.13 -5.22
N GLU A 118 -12.64 -5.87 -3.96
CA GLU A 118 -11.30 -5.40 -3.60
C GLU A 118 -10.24 -6.47 -3.86
N MET A 119 -10.51 -7.72 -3.45
CA MET A 119 -9.61 -8.85 -3.72
C MET A 119 -9.40 -9.04 -5.22
N LEU A 120 -10.47 -8.99 -6.01
CA LEU A 120 -10.39 -9.09 -7.47
C LEU A 120 -9.50 -7.98 -8.06
N ALA A 121 -9.71 -6.73 -7.65
CA ALA A 121 -8.92 -5.61 -8.16
C ALA A 121 -7.42 -5.76 -7.86
N ILE A 122 -7.06 -6.21 -6.65
CA ILE A 122 -5.67 -6.48 -6.27
C ILE A 122 -5.07 -7.62 -7.11
N VAL A 123 -5.83 -8.69 -7.31
CA VAL A 123 -5.41 -9.85 -8.11
C VAL A 123 -5.20 -9.46 -9.56
N GLU A 124 -6.15 -8.77 -10.18
CA GLU A 124 -6.07 -8.35 -11.58
C GLU A 124 -4.89 -7.39 -11.83
N GLN A 125 -4.68 -6.42 -10.93
CA GLN A 125 -3.54 -5.51 -11.02
C GLN A 125 -2.21 -6.27 -10.97
N LEU A 126 -2.07 -7.22 -10.02
CA LEU A 126 -0.84 -7.99 -9.85
C LEU A 126 -0.58 -8.91 -11.05
N LEU A 127 -1.62 -9.61 -11.54
CA LEU A 127 -1.50 -10.47 -12.71
C LEU A 127 -1.13 -9.67 -13.96
N SER A 128 -1.76 -8.53 -14.19
CA SER A 128 -1.47 -7.65 -15.33
C SER A 128 -0.01 -7.15 -15.30
N ASP A 129 0.51 -6.78 -14.13
CA ASP A 129 1.90 -6.34 -14.00
C ASP A 129 2.90 -7.49 -14.24
N CYS A 130 2.59 -8.70 -13.78
CA CYS A 130 3.41 -9.87 -14.08
C CYS A 130 3.34 -10.28 -15.56
N GLU A 131 2.18 -10.20 -16.20
CA GLU A 131 2.00 -10.50 -17.63
C GLU A 131 2.75 -9.52 -18.54
N ALA A 132 2.90 -8.28 -18.12
CA ALA A 132 3.68 -7.28 -18.83
C ALA A 132 5.20 -7.54 -18.78
N ASN A 133 5.68 -8.48 -17.98
CA ASN A 133 7.09 -8.87 -17.93
C ASN A 133 7.36 -10.05 -18.88
N PRO A 134 8.08 -9.84 -19.99
CA PRO A 134 8.31 -10.86 -21.02
C PRO A 134 9.19 -12.02 -20.53
N ASP A 135 9.93 -11.84 -19.43
CA ASP A 135 10.80 -12.87 -18.86
C ASP A 135 10.04 -13.92 -18.04
N ASN A 136 8.77 -13.67 -17.72
CA ASN A 136 7.94 -14.61 -16.98
C ASN A 136 7.53 -15.81 -17.86
N ASN A 137 7.62 -17.00 -17.27
CA ASN A 137 7.20 -18.22 -17.96
C ASN A 137 5.67 -18.24 -18.18
N PRO A 138 5.18 -18.37 -19.43
CA PRO A 138 3.75 -18.32 -19.73
C PRO A 138 2.90 -19.43 -19.05
N GLU A 139 3.44 -20.64 -18.91
CA GLU A 139 2.73 -21.74 -18.29
C GLU A 139 2.58 -21.53 -16.77
N ILE A 140 3.62 -21.00 -16.12
CA ILE A 140 3.57 -20.60 -14.71
C ILE A 140 2.60 -19.44 -14.55
N MET A 141 2.62 -18.45 -15.46
CA MET A 141 1.69 -17.33 -15.45
C MET A 141 0.23 -17.79 -15.53
N LYS A 142 -0.06 -18.71 -16.46
CA LYS A 142 -1.39 -19.33 -16.60
C LYS A 142 -1.83 -20.05 -15.33
N ARG A 143 -0.93 -20.82 -14.70
CA ARG A 143 -1.21 -21.52 -13.43
C ARG A 143 -1.53 -20.52 -12.31
N TYR A 144 -0.76 -19.43 -12.17
CA TYR A 144 -1.01 -18.42 -11.13
C TYR A 144 -2.28 -17.63 -11.38
N ARG A 145 -2.61 -17.36 -12.64
CA ARG A 145 -3.89 -16.77 -13.02
C ARG A 145 -5.06 -17.64 -12.54
N HIS A 146 -5.06 -18.94 -12.83
CA HIS A 146 -6.10 -19.85 -12.36
C HIS A 146 -6.16 -19.88 -10.83
N LEU A 147 -5.03 -20.08 -10.16
CA LEU A 147 -4.95 -20.13 -8.70
C LEU A 147 -5.56 -18.89 -8.02
N LEU A 148 -5.23 -17.70 -8.51
CA LEU A 148 -5.71 -16.45 -7.91
C LEU A 148 -7.16 -16.14 -8.27
N LEU A 149 -7.62 -16.50 -9.46
CA LEU A 149 -9.03 -16.34 -9.82
C LEU A 149 -9.91 -17.36 -9.07
N ASP A 150 -9.45 -18.59 -8.85
CA ASP A 150 -10.14 -19.58 -8.00
C ASP A 150 -10.27 -19.07 -6.56
N LEU A 151 -9.20 -18.46 -6.01
CA LEU A 151 -9.27 -17.79 -4.71
C LEU A 151 -10.38 -16.73 -4.67
N VAL A 152 -10.48 -15.87 -5.69
CA VAL A 152 -11.50 -14.81 -5.76
C VAL A 152 -12.91 -15.40 -5.87
N HIS A 153 -13.09 -16.46 -6.67
CA HIS A 153 -14.40 -17.11 -6.85
C HIS A 153 -14.88 -17.78 -5.55
N ASP A 154 -14.04 -18.58 -4.91
CA ASP A 154 -14.36 -19.23 -3.64
C ASP A 154 -14.60 -18.22 -2.53
N TRP A 155 -13.80 -17.13 -2.48
CA TRP A 155 -13.99 -16.03 -1.54
C TRP A 155 -15.33 -15.34 -1.71
N ARG A 156 -15.73 -15.09 -2.97
CA ARG A 156 -17.02 -14.49 -3.30
C ARG A 156 -18.20 -15.38 -2.91
N GLU A 157 -18.07 -16.69 -3.08
CA GLU A 157 -19.10 -17.65 -2.68
C GLU A 157 -19.35 -17.56 -1.17
N ILE A 158 -18.30 -17.69 -0.34
CA ILE A 158 -18.42 -17.59 1.12
C ILE A 158 -18.92 -16.21 1.55
N TRP A 159 -18.44 -15.15 0.91
CA TRP A 159 -18.93 -13.79 1.17
C TRP A 159 -20.43 -13.64 0.91
N SER A 160 -20.92 -14.18 -0.20
CA SER A 160 -22.33 -14.07 -0.57
C SER A 160 -23.25 -14.82 0.40
N LEU A 161 -22.76 -15.90 1.00
CA LEU A 161 -23.53 -16.72 1.95
C LEU A 161 -23.44 -16.20 3.38
N HIS A 162 -22.32 -15.65 3.80
CA HIS A 162 -22.01 -15.41 5.21
C HIS A 162 -21.49 -14.01 5.54
N GLY A 163 -21.00 -13.23 4.55
CA GLY A 163 -20.45 -11.89 4.78
C GLY A 163 -19.35 -11.88 5.86
N PHE A 164 -19.57 -11.09 6.93
CA PHE A 164 -18.64 -10.96 8.05
C PHE A 164 -18.94 -11.90 9.22
N ALA A 165 -19.85 -12.87 9.09
CA ALA A 165 -20.22 -13.75 10.20
C ALA A 165 -18.99 -14.54 10.70
N GLU A 166 -18.78 -14.57 12.00
CA GLU A 166 -17.64 -15.29 12.61
C GLU A 166 -17.64 -16.78 12.28
N THR A 167 -18.81 -17.36 12.09
CA THR A 167 -19.00 -18.77 11.71
C THR A 167 -18.34 -19.09 10.36
N ALA A 168 -18.19 -18.11 9.47
CA ALA A 168 -17.55 -18.25 8.17
C ALA A 168 -16.02 -18.18 8.22
N PHE A 169 -15.42 -17.69 9.31
CA PHE A 169 -13.97 -17.47 9.38
C PHE A 169 -13.15 -18.75 9.19
N ALA A 170 -13.68 -19.91 9.57
CA ALA A 170 -13.04 -21.18 9.31
C ALA A 170 -12.94 -21.47 7.79
N HIS A 171 -14.00 -21.20 7.03
CA HIS A 171 -14.04 -21.39 5.58
C HIS A 171 -13.07 -20.40 4.88
N TYR A 172 -13.08 -19.13 5.27
CA TYR A 172 -12.12 -18.15 4.75
C TYR A 172 -10.67 -18.56 4.99
N ARG A 173 -10.34 -19.01 6.23
CA ARG A 173 -8.98 -19.52 6.53
C ARG A 173 -8.60 -20.71 5.67
N GLN A 174 -9.52 -21.64 5.45
CA GLN A 174 -9.28 -22.82 4.62
C GLN A 174 -8.95 -22.43 3.18
N ILE A 175 -9.67 -21.47 2.60
CA ILE A 175 -9.39 -20.93 1.26
C ILE A 175 -7.97 -20.33 1.22
N LEU A 176 -7.63 -19.47 2.17
CA LEU A 176 -6.30 -18.85 2.22
C LEU A 176 -5.18 -19.88 2.38
N GLN A 177 -5.35 -20.88 3.25
CA GLN A 177 -4.38 -21.95 3.48
C GLN A 177 -4.19 -22.83 2.22
N ARG A 178 -5.29 -23.18 1.54
CA ARG A 178 -5.24 -23.92 0.28
C ARG A 178 -4.48 -23.13 -0.78
N THR A 179 -4.78 -21.85 -0.96
CA THR A 179 -4.06 -20.98 -1.91
C THR A 179 -2.58 -20.89 -1.55
N ALA A 180 -2.25 -20.64 -0.28
CA ALA A 180 -0.87 -20.57 0.18
C ALA A 180 -0.07 -21.84 -0.10
N SER A 181 -0.69 -23.03 0.09
CA SER A 181 -0.04 -24.33 -0.14
C SER A 181 0.25 -24.62 -1.62
N GLN A 182 -0.39 -23.91 -2.54
CA GLN A 182 -0.21 -24.08 -3.98
C GLN A 182 0.81 -23.09 -4.59
N LEU A 183 1.29 -22.10 -3.81
CA LEU A 183 2.35 -21.21 -4.25
C LEU A 183 3.65 -22.00 -4.44
N ALA A 184 4.40 -21.66 -5.48
CA ALA A 184 5.71 -22.26 -5.69
C ALA A 184 6.67 -21.89 -4.55
N PRO A 185 7.65 -22.76 -4.21
CA PRO A 185 8.64 -22.45 -3.18
C PRO A 185 9.51 -21.23 -3.51
N ASP A 186 9.81 -21.01 -4.80
CA ASP A 186 10.57 -19.84 -5.24
C ASP A 186 9.71 -18.56 -5.09
N PRO A 187 10.13 -17.61 -4.26
CA PRO A 187 9.40 -16.35 -4.08
C PRO A 187 9.36 -15.49 -5.34
N ARG A 188 10.27 -15.72 -6.28
CA ARG A 188 10.44 -14.98 -7.54
C ARG A 188 10.08 -15.80 -8.78
N VAL A 189 9.29 -16.86 -8.63
CA VAL A 189 8.84 -17.72 -9.74
C VAL A 189 8.17 -16.95 -10.88
N LEU A 190 7.52 -15.84 -10.55
CA LEU A 190 7.09 -14.76 -11.43
C LEU A 190 7.53 -13.43 -10.81
N VAL A 191 7.78 -12.45 -11.65
CA VAL A 191 8.31 -11.15 -11.26
C VAL A 191 7.48 -10.05 -11.93
N THR A 192 7.11 -9.03 -11.18
CA THR A 192 6.40 -7.86 -11.70
C THR A 192 7.24 -7.12 -12.75
N SER A 193 6.59 -6.55 -13.76
CA SER A 193 7.27 -5.75 -14.79
C SER A 193 7.75 -4.41 -14.24
N SER A 194 6.91 -3.77 -13.43
CA SER A 194 7.09 -2.38 -12.98
C SER A 194 8.25 -2.18 -12.00
N ASN A 195 8.50 -3.13 -11.09
CA ASN A 195 9.48 -2.95 -10.02
C ASN A 195 10.35 -4.19 -9.72
N LYS A 196 10.17 -5.27 -10.50
CA LYS A 196 10.92 -6.52 -10.39
C LYS A 196 10.82 -7.21 -9.03
N VAL A 197 9.69 -7.04 -8.33
CA VAL A 197 9.37 -7.79 -7.09
C VAL A 197 8.82 -9.17 -7.43
N GLY A 198 9.18 -10.19 -6.66
CA GLY A 198 8.62 -11.53 -6.82
C GLY A 198 7.13 -11.59 -6.44
N ILE A 199 6.34 -12.39 -7.16
CA ILE A 199 4.88 -12.45 -7.00
C ILE A 199 4.45 -12.97 -5.62
N ASN A 200 5.14 -13.99 -5.06
CA ASN A 200 4.71 -14.63 -3.82
C ASN A 200 4.75 -13.70 -2.59
N PRO A 201 5.79 -12.88 -2.37
CA PRO A 201 5.77 -11.86 -1.32
C PRO A 201 4.59 -10.89 -1.43
N VAL A 202 4.23 -10.47 -2.65
CA VAL A 202 3.09 -9.57 -2.88
C VAL A 202 1.77 -10.28 -2.55
N ILE A 203 1.55 -11.51 -3.02
CA ILE A 203 0.37 -12.31 -2.68
C ILE A 203 0.23 -12.45 -1.17
N ASN A 204 1.33 -12.81 -0.48
CA ASN A 204 1.32 -12.99 0.96
C ASN A 204 0.93 -11.71 1.71
N GLN A 205 1.50 -10.56 1.35
CA GLN A 205 1.30 -9.32 2.10
C GLN A 205 0.06 -8.53 1.70
N ARG A 206 -0.31 -8.51 0.42
CA ARG A 206 -1.49 -7.77 -0.06
C ARG A 206 -2.78 -8.56 0.04
N ILE A 207 -2.72 -9.89 -0.06
CA ILE A 207 -3.90 -10.75 -0.12
C ILE A 207 -3.99 -11.63 1.13
N LEU A 208 -3.13 -12.64 1.26
CA LEU A 208 -3.31 -13.68 2.26
C LEU A 208 -3.29 -13.16 3.70
N ALA A 209 -2.35 -12.28 4.05
CA ALA A 209 -2.25 -11.70 5.38
C ALA A 209 -3.31 -10.61 5.64
N ALA A 210 -3.86 -10.00 4.59
CA ALA A 210 -4.78 -8.88 4.70
C ALA A 210 -6.26 -9.27 4.57
N ALA A 211 -6.57 -10.40 3.91
CA ALA A 211 -7.93 -10.75 3.54
C ALA A 211 -8.83 -11.08 4.73
N LEU A 212 -8.27 -11.61 5.83
CA LEU A 212 -9.02 -11.99 7.02
C LEU A 212 -8.38 -11.43 8.29
N ARG A 213 -9.11 -10.60 9.03
CA ARG A 213 -8.65 -9.92 10.24
C ARG A 213 -9.64 -10.08 11.40
N PRO A 214 -9.81 -11.28 11.96
CA PRO A 214 -10.86 -11.57 12.93
C PRO A 214 -10.76 -10.74 14.20
N ARG A 215 -9.59 -10.29 14.63
CA ARG A 215 -9.41 -9.44 15.84
C ARG A 215 -10.00 -8.05 15.71
N ARG A 216 -10.31 -7.56 14.50
CA ARG A 216 -10.90 -6.24 14.26
C ARG A 216 -12.43 -6.24 14.23
N VAL A 217 -13.09 -7.39 14.36
CA VAL A 217 -14.54 -7.46 14.47
C VAL A 217 -15.01 -6.70 15.71
N ALA A 218 -14.29 -6.81 16.83
CA ALA A 218 -14.60 -6.11 18.07
C ALA A 218 -14.31 -4.60 18.02
N GLU A 219 -13.43 -4.17 17.13
CA GLU A 219 -13.04 -2.77 16.91
C GLU A 219 -13.93 -2.08 15.85
N PHE A 220 -14.68 -2.86 15.09
CA PHE A 220 -15.59 -2.37 14.05
C PHE A 220 -16.94 -2.00 14.67
N SER A 221 -16.94 -0.92 15.45
CA SER A 221 -18.20 -0.31 15.89
C SER A 221 -18.78 0.52 14.74
N PRO A 222 -20.05 0.30 14.35
CA PRO A 222 -20.71 1.10 13.31
C PRO A 222 -20.78 2.59 13.61
N ALA A 223 -20.47 2.99 14.84
CA ALA A 223 -20.58 4.36 15.34
C ALA A 223 -19.29 5.17 15.25
N GLY A 224 -18.18 4.64 14.70
CA GLY A 224 -16.94 5.41 14.52
C GLY A 224 -16.29 5.95 15.80
N THR A 225 -16.59 5.36 16.96
CA THR A 225 -15.97 5.76 18.24
C THR A 225 -14.76 4.85 18.47
N PRO A 226 -13.54 5.38 18.57
CA PRO A 226 -12.41 4.57 18.99
C PRO A 226 -12.64 4.08 20.41
N ALA A 227 -12.36 2.79 20.66
CA ALA A 227 -12.26 2.30 22.03
C ALA A 227 -11.12 3.06 22.73
N ALA A 228 -11.41 3.61 23.89
CA ALA A 228 -10.50 4.37 24.72
C ALA A 228 -9.33 3.52 25.23
#